data_304562f02984d44e2c9c70dc5cf12f6f
#
_entry.id   304562f02984d44e2c9c70dc5cf12f6f
#
_cell.length_a   1.000
_cell.length_b   1.000
_cell.length_c   1.000
_cell.angle_alpha   90.00
_cell.angle_beta   90.00
_cell.angle_gamma   90.00
#
_symmetry.space_group_name_H-M   'P 1'
#
loop_
_entity.id
_entity.type
_entity.pdbx_description
1 polymer ?
#
loop_
_entity_poly.entity_id
_entity_poly.type
_entity_poly.pdbx_seq_one_letter_code
_entity_poly.pdbx_strand_id
1 'polypeptide(L)'
;MTSVLLIYPYFKPFRDRSVFRFPPLGVSYVAASLQQAGHDVRLLDCTFLQKSDALRQALAMGAEVVGIYCMVSMLEDCVWFARHLRAHCRLLVAGGPLPTCDPVPFLEHFDVVVRGEGEQTMNELLRAHEEGSDLSTVSGIVYRNGANLRGEGEEGFSFTAERPFANALDRIPFPARELLPNERYIQYGKKKYGYSITTVMSTRGCPFRCEFCSNVVFGGSYRERSPQNVVDEIEEALGLGYDRISFADDVFTLNGDRVIKICKEIRRRGLSFQWECLGRVDALDYATALEMKQAGCTRIFFGIESGNAQILKLMNKKITTEQARNAVEVAHRAGLQVGAFFILFYPGDTDDTVLDTLRFATSLPLDYLGLTMPYPLPGTALFKRVKDRITRDWRPDDSLLGNHVLIFTADFSEAKMWFGILKGHAQFEMRRRLGKLAPLFLRLFEKSTDALLRLLR
;
A
#
# COMPACT_ATOMS: atom_id res chain seq x y z
N MET A 1 30.30 -3.44 13.00
CA MET A 1 29.50 -2.26 12.62
C MET A 1 29.53 -2.14 11.10
N THR A 2 28.48 -2.56 10.43
CA THR A 2 28.39 -2.64 8.97
C THR A 2 27.78 -1.33 8.42
N SER A 3 28.31 -0.82 7.30
CA SER A 3 27.67 0.27 6.57
C SER A 3 26.57 -0.27 5.66
N VAL A 4 25.36 0.28 5.79
CA VAL A 4 24.16 -0.18 5.08
C VAL A 4 23.53 0.98 4.31
N LEU A 5 23.28 0.78 3.03
CA LEU A 5 22.48 1.67 2.21
C LEU A 5 21.15 1.01 1.88
N LEU A 6 20.05 1.60 2.33
CA LEU A 6 18.72 1.22 1.93
C LEU A 6 18.23 2.13 0.80
N ILE A 7 17.65 1.55 -0.25
CA ILE A 7 17.18 2.32 -1.41
C ILE A 7 15.68 2.09 -1.60
N TYR A 8 14.95 3.20 -1.72
CA TYR A 8 13.56 3.24 -2.16
C TYR A 8 13.52 3.76 -3.61
N PRO A 9 13.50 2.87 -4.62
CA PRO A 9 13.71 3.22 -6.01
C PRO A 9 12.42 3.70 -6.69
N TYR A 10 11.69 4.61 -6.07
CA TYR A 10 10.49 5.21 -6.63
C TYR A 10 10.86 6.49 -7.36
N PHE A 11 10.84 6.44 -8.68
CA PHE A 11 10.99 7.62 -9.51
C PHE A 11 9.62 8.12 -9.96
N LYS A 12 9.46 9.43 -9.97
CA LYS A 12 8.21 10.03 -10.43
C LYS A 12 8.04 9.77 -11.93
N PRO A 13 7.05 8.96 -12.38
CA PRO A 13 6.69 8.92 -13.78
C PRO A 13 6.24 10.29 -14.25
N PHE A 14 6.55 10.67 -15.48
CA PHE A 14 6.16 11.96 -16.07
C PHE A 14 4.63 12.19 -15.99
N ARG A 15 3.83 11.11 -16.01
CA ARG A 15 2.37 11.11 -15.94
C ARG A 15 1.80 10.69 -14.59
N ASP A 16 2.61 10.69 -13.52
CA ASP A 16 2.12 10.29 -12.20
C ASP A 16 0.93 11.18 -11.77
N ARG A 17 -0.24 10.56 -11.72
CA ARG A 17 -1.50 11.12 -11.26
C ARG A 17 -1.81 10.71 -9.81
N SER A 18 -0.90 10.03 -9.12
CA SER A 18 -1.11 9.65 -7.73
C SER A 18 -1.50 10.87 -6.91
N VAL A 19 -2.58 10.70 -6.16
CA VAL A 19 -3.17 11.81 -5.37
C VAL A 19 -2.22 12.18 -4.25
N PHE A 20 -1.56 11.19 -3.64
CA PHE A 20 -0.68 11.41 -2.50
C PHE A 20 0.71 10.80 -2.73
N ARG A 21 1.72 11.52 -2.20
CA ARG A 21 3.08 11.03 -2.06
C ARG A 21 3.42 10.98 -0.59
N PHE A 22 3.63 9.79 -0.12
CA PHE A 22 4.03 9.55 1.25
C PHE A 22 5.51 9.19 1.33
N PRO A 23 6.20 9.63 2.39
CA PRO A 23 7.51 9.08 2.72
C PRO A 23 7.44 7.55 2.85
N PRO A 24 8.49 6.81 2.42
CA PRO A 24 8.46 5.34 2.43
C PRO A 24 8.55 4.79 3.85
N LEU A 25 7.42 4.28 4.36
CA LEU A 25 7.31 3.84 5.76
C LEU A 25 8.05 2.52 6.02
N GLY A 26 7.84 1.50 5.18
CA GLY A 26 8.36 0.15 5.42
C GLY A 26 9.90 0.09 5.48
N VAL A 27 10.58 0.72 4.51
CA VAL A 27 12.05 0.76 4.49
C VAL A 27 12.61 1.60 5.64
N SER A 28 11.87 2.60 6.12
CA SER A 28 12.26 3.43 7.26
C SER A 28 12.17 2.68 8.60
N TYR A 29 11.24 1.73 8.76
CA TYR A 29 11.22 0.82 9.90
C TYR A 29 12.44 -0.10 9.91
N VAL A 30 12.82 -0.64 8.76
CA VAL A 30 14.04 -1.45 8.63
C VAL A 30 15.26 -0.62 8.98
N ALA A 31 15.36 0.62 8.47
CA ALA A 31 16.45 1.54 8.79
C ALA A 31 16.57 1.79 10.29
N ALA A 32 15.48 2.12 10.96
CA ALA A 32 15.46 2.35 12.41
C ALA A 32 15.91 1.12 13.22
N SER A 33 15.45 -0.06 12.80
CA SER A 33 15.84 -1.32 13.47
C SER A 33 17.33 -1.60 13.33
N LEU A 34 17.93 -1.32 12.18
CA LEU A 34 19.36 -1.46 11.93
C LEU A 34 20.18 -0.40 12.69
N GLN A 35 19.71 0.87 12.74
CA GLN A 35 20.35 1.92 13.57
C GLN A 35 20.34 1.53 15.05
N GLN A 36 19.22 1.01 15.57
CA GLN A 36 19.11 0.53 16.95
C GLN A 36 20.08 -0.61 17.25
N ALA A 37 20.40 -1.45 16.26
CA ALA A 37 21.40 -2.51 16.36
C ALA A 37 22.86 -2.01 16.24
N GLY A 38 23.07 -0.71 16.00
CA GLY A 38 24.40 -0.08 15.95
C GLY A 38 25.06 -0.08 14.57
N HIS A 39 24.32 -0.30 13.50
CA HIS A 39 24.85 -0.18 12.12
C HIS A 39 24.86 1.28 11.64
N ASP A 40 25.78 1.61 10.71
CA ASP A 40 25.80 2.91 9.99
C ASP A 40 24.80 2.81 8.82
N VAL A 41 23.60 3.38 9.00
CA VAL A 41 22.49 3.24 8.05
C VAL A 41 22.25 4.55 7.31
N ARG A 42 22.20 4.45 5.99
CA ARG A 42 21.78 5.52 5.08
C ARG A 42 20.58 5.09 4.30
N LEU A 43 19.68 6.03 3.99
CA LEU A 43 18.48 5.78 3.20
C LEU A 43 18.45 6.72 2.00
N LEU A 44 18.40 6.14 0.80
CA LEU A 44 18.25 6.88 -0.45
C LEU A 44 16.80 6.76 -0.95
N ASP A 45 16.04 7.82 -0.77
CA ASP A 45 14.70 7.95 -1.31
C ASP A 45 14.74 8.65 -2.67
N CYS A 46 14.41 7.92 -3.73
CA CYS A 46 14.48 8.40 -5.12
C CYS A 46 13.26 9.23 -5.57
N THR A 47 12.25 9.43 -4.72
CA THR A 47 10.95 10.07 -5.08
C THR A 47 11.10 11.44 -5.76
N PHE A 48 12.14 12.17 -5.40
CA PHE A 48 12.41 13.52 -5.93
C PHE A 48 13.71 13.62 -6.74
N LEU A 49 14.27 12.50 -7.17
CA LEU A 49 15.54 12.43 -7.88
C LEU A 49 15.34 12.00 -9.34
N GLN A 50 16.33 12.33 -10.17
CA GLN A 50 16.51 11.70 -11.48
C GLN A 50 17.35 10.43 -11.32
N LYS A 51 17.18 9.43 -12.18
CA LYS A 51 17.91 8.14 -12.09
C LYS A 51 19.42 8.31 -12.03
N SER A 52 19.99 9.18 -12.87
CA SER A 52 21.43 9.49 -12.89
C SER A 52 21.95 10.08 -11.59
N ASP A 53 21.15 10.97 -10.98
CA ASP A 53 21.51 11.61 -9.71
C ASP A 53 21.42 10.63 -8.55
N ALA A 54 20.39 9.79 -8.54
CA ALA A 54 20.21 8.76 -7.54
C ALA A 54 21.34 7.73 -7.57
N LEU A 55 21.76 7.27 -8.76
CA LEU A 55 22.90 6.35 -8.89
C LEU A 55 24.20 7.02 -8.40
N ARG A 56 24.45 8.27 -8.79
CA ARG A 56 25.64 9.02 -8.34
C ARG A 56 25.67 9.13 -6.81
N GLN A 57 24.54 9.43 -6.19
CA GLN A 57 24.43 9.50 -4.74
C GLN A 57 24.63 8.12 -4.10
N ALA A 58 24.01 7.06 -4.62
CA ALA A 58 24.18 5.70 -4.12
C ALA A 58 25.67 5.27 -4.14
N LEU A 59 26.37 5.52 -5.25
CA LEU A 59 27.80 5.23 -5.38
C LEU A 59 28.67 6.08 -4.44
N ALA A 60 28.34 7.37 -4.28
CA ALA A 60 29.07 8.27 -3.37
C ALA A 60 28.85 7.92 -1.89
N MET A 61 27.69 7.40 -1.54
CA MET A 61 27.42 6.93 -0.18
C MET A 61 28.30 5.74 0.18
N GLY A 62 28.59 4.82 -0.74
CA GLY A 62 29.41 3.64 -0.56
C GLY A 62 28.98 2.82 0.65
N ALA A 63 28.51 1.61 0.46
CA ALA A 63 28.07 0.78 1.58
C ALA A 63 28.50 -0.68 1.35
N GLU A 64 28.82 -1.36 2.45
CA GLU A 64 29.15 -2.78 2.40
C GLU A 64 27.93 -3.62 2.03
N VAL A 65 26.76 -3.22 2.54
CA VAL A 65 25.48 -3.89 2.28
C VAL A 65 24.51 -2.91 1.64
N VAL A 66 23.88 -3.32 0.54
CA VAL A 66 22.83 -2.53 -0.14
C VAL A 66 21.52 -3.29 -0.10
N GLY A 67 20.50 -2.71 0.52
CA GLY A 67 19.12 -3.23 0.54
C GLY A 67 18.22 -2.42 -0.38
N ILE A 68 17.51 -3.07 -1.31
CA ILE A 68 16.64 -2.40 -2.25
C ILE A 68 15.20 -2.85 -2.02
N TYR A 69 14.32 -1.87 -1.73
CA TYR A 69 12.89 -2.10 -1.61
C TYR A 69 12.26 -2.30 -2.99
N CYS A 70 11.35 -3.27 -3.12
CA CYS A 70 10.64 -3.52 -4.35
C CYS A 70 9.16 -3.81 -4.14
N MET A 71 8.32 -3.04 -4.83
CA MET A 71 6.92 -3.36 -5.12
C MET A 71 6.76 -3.51 -6.64
N VAL A 72 5.61 -4.00 -7.10
CA VAL A 72 5.38 -4.29 -8.53
C VAL A 72 5.76 -3.11 -9.43
N SER A 73 5.34 -1.90 -9.07
CA SER A 73 5.62 -0.67 -9.84
C SER A 73 7.08 -0.21 -9.83
N MET A 74 7.95 -0.85 -9.06
CA MET A 74 9.37 -0.49 -8.92
C MET A 74 10.32 -1.56 -9.44
N LEU A 75 9.80 -2.63 -10.04
CA LEU A 75 10.62 -3.80 -10.42
C LEU A 75 11.78 -3.42 -11.34
N GLU A 76 11.51 -2.66 -12.41
CA GLU A 76 12.56 -2.25 -13.36
C GLU A 76 13.63 -1.38 -12.70
N ASP A 77 13.22 -0.42 -11.86
CA ASP A 77 14.14 0.46 -11.15
C ASP A 77 14.95 -0.30 -10.10
N CYS A 78 14.32 -1.26 -9.42
CA CYS A 78 14.97 -2.14 -8.46
C CYS A 78 16.08 -2.98 -9.15
N VAL A 79 15.77 -3.64 -10.26
CA VAL A 79 16.73 -4.44 -11.05
C VAL A 79 17.81 -3.54 -11.66
N TRP A 80 17.43 -2.34 -12.12
CA TRP A 80 18.40 -1.39 -12.66
C TRP A 80 19.44 -0.99 -11.60
N PHE A 81 19.03 -0.66 -10.38
CA PHE A 81 19.96 -0.38 -9.29
C PHE A 81 20.83 -1.59 -8.96
N ALA A 82 20.23 -2.78 -8.87
CA ALA A 82 20.98 -4.00 -8.58
C ALA A 82 22.14 -4.21 -9.55
N ARG A 83 21.89 -4.07 -10.85
CA ARG A 83 22.92 -4.21 -11.90
C ARG A 83 24.05 -3.18 -11.77
N HIS A 84 23.72 -1.93 -11.41
CA HIS A 84 24.74 -0.88 -11.32
C HIS A 84 25.53 -0.91 -10.00
N LEU A 85 24.95 -1.44 -8.92
CA LEU A 85 25.56 -1.45 -7.60
C LEU A 85 26.25 -2.78 -7.26
N ARG A 86 26.04 -3.83 -8.05
CA ARG A 86 26.58 -5.18 -7.79
C ARG A 86 28.10 -5.20 -7.54
N ALA A 87 28.86 -4.46 -8.32
CA ALA A 87 30.33 -4.38 -8.19
C ALA A 87 30.81 -3.48 -7.03
N HIS A 88 29.89 -2.76 -6.37
CA HIS A 88 30.20 -1.73 -5.39
C HIS A 88 29.77 -2.07 -3.96
N CYS A 89 29.22 -3.27 -3.73
CA CYS A 89 28.86 -3.75 -2.41
C CYS A 89 29.23 -5.24 -2.24
N ARG A 90 29.34 -5.69 -1.00
CA ARG A 90 29.60 -7.09 -0.66
C ARG A 90 28.35 -7.93 -0.65
N LEU A 91 27.24 -7.36 -0.17
CA LEU A 91 25.95 -8.01 -0.07
C LEU A 91 24.85 -7.15 -0.66
N LEU A 92 24.11 -7.71 -1.62
CA LEU A 92 22.98 -7.05 -2.27
C LEU A 92 21.68 -7.78 -1.92
N VAL A 93 20.74 -7.07 -1.29
CA VAL A 93 19.52 -7.63 -0.71
C VAL A 93 18.28 -7.02 -1.35
N ALA A 94 17.33 -7.85 -1.79
CA ALA A 94 16.00 -7.41 -2.18
C ALA A 94 15.01 -7.61 -1.02
N GLY A 95 14.08 -6.66 -0.84
CA GLY A 95 13.00 -6.78 0.14
C GLY A 95 11.75 -6.01 -0.28
N GLY A 96 10.67 -6.20 0.43
CA GLY A 96 9.39 -5.57 0.15
C GLY A 96 8.32 -6.52 -0.38
N PRO A 97 7.15 -6.00 -0.81
CA PRO A 97 5.99 -6.83 -1.15
C PRO A 97 6.24 -7.80 -2.31
N LEU A 98 6.85 -7.37 -3.40
CA LEU A 98 7.04 -8.22 -4.57
C LEU A 98 8.07 -9.34 -4.32
N PRO A 99 9.27 -9.07 -3.77
CA PRO A 99 10.21 -10.14 -3.40
C PRO A 99 9.65 -11.11 -2.36
N THR A 100 8.76 -10.65 -1.48
CA THR A 100 8.08 -11.54 -0.53
C THR A 100 7.16 -12.53 -1.23
N CYS A 101 6.44 -12.10 -2.28
CA CYS A 101 5.52 -12.96 -3.02
C CYS A 101 6.21 -13.92 -3.97
N ASP A 102 7.22 -13.44 -4.68
CA ASP A 102 7.92 -14.15 -5.74
C ASP A 102 9.43 -13.88 -5.65
N PRO A 103 10.13 -14.56 -4.74
CA PRO A 103 11.54 -14.26 -4.43
C PRO A 103 12.52 -14.76 -5.50
N VAL A 104 12.22 -15.88 -6.18
CA VAL A 104 13.18 -16.58 -7.04
C VAL A 104 13.72 -15.72 -8.19
N PRO A 105 12.90 -14.95 -8.94
CA PRO A 105 13.39 -14.09 -10.02
C PRO A 105 14.38 -13.03 -9.57
N PHE A 106 14.31 -12.60 -8.29
CA PHE A 106 15.25 -11.62 -7.77
C PHE A 106 16.67 -12.17 -7.59
N LEU A 107 16.81 -13.47 -7.36
CA LEU A 107 18.12 -14.09 -7.19
C LEU A 107 18.99 -14.07 -8.47
N GLU A 108 18.44 -13.70 -9.61
CA GLU A 108 19.25 -13.40 -10.80
C GLU A 108 20.17 -12.17 -10.58
N HIS A 109 19.74 -11.23 -9.73
CA HIS A 109 20.42 -9.95 -9.54
C HIS A 109 20.85 -9.68 -8.10
N PHE A 110 20.30 -10.41 -7.13
CA PHE A 110 20.52 -10.22 -5.70
C PHE A 110 21.10 -11.47 -5.06
N ASP A 111 21.86 -11.29 -3.98
CA ASP A 111 22.43 -12.41 -3.21
C ASP A 111 21.36 -13.04 -2.31
N VAL A 112 20.54 -12.18 -1.69
CA VAL A 112 19.53 -12.57 -0.71
C VAL A 112 18.24 -11.82 -0.97
N VAL A 113 17.12 -12.50 -0.76
CA VAL A 113 15.78 -11.93 -0.73
C VAL A 113 15.22 -12.06 0.68
N VAL A 114 14.83 -10.94 1.28
CA VAL A 114 14.13 -10.86 2.56
C VAL A 114 12.62 -10.94 2.33
N ARG A 115 11.95 -11.87 3.02
CA ARG A 115 10.51 -12.11 2.93
C ARG A 115 9.79 -11.67 4.21
N GLY A 116 8.61 -11.06 4.06
CA GLY A 116 7.78 -10.60 5.19
C GLY A 116 8.32 -9.36 5.88
N GLU A 117 8.24 -9.34 7.21
CA GLU A 117 8.73 -8.23 8.04
C GLU A 117 10.27 -8.22 8.06
N GLY A 118 10.86 -7.12 7.61
CA GLY A 118 12.29 -7.01 7.35
C GLY A 118 13.15 -6.63 8.56
N GLU A 119 12.58 -6.05 9.59
CA GLU A 119 13.31 -5.42 10.69
C GLU A 119 14.25 -6.40 11.42
N GLN A 120 13.71 -7.49 11.90
CA GLN A 120 14.50 -8.51 12.59
C GLN A 120 15.30 -9.36 11.60
N THR A 121 14.73 -9.68 10.43
CA THR A 121 15.40 -10.49 9.40
C THR A 121 16.68 -9.83 8.93
N MET A 122 16.65 -8.50 8.66
CA MET A 122 17.86 -7.78 8.26
C MET A 122 18.94 -7.74 9.36
N ASN A 123 18.55 -7.56 10.62
CA ASN A 123 19.50 -7.60 11.74
C ASN A 123 20.21 -8.96 11.84
N GLU A 124 19.46 -10.06 11.72
CA GLU A 124 20.05 -11.41 11.76
C GLU A 124 20.89 -11.70 10.52
N LEU A 125 20.45 -11.25 9.36
CA LEU A 125 21.22 -11.38 8.12
C LEU A 125 22.57 -10.65 8.22
N LEU A 126 22.57 -9.41 8.72
CA LEU A 126 23.81 -8.64 8.87
C LEU A 126 24.75 -9.28 9.90
N ARG A 127 24.22 -9.79 11.00
CA ARG A 127 25.04 -10.53 11.97
C ARG A 127 25.66 -11.78 11.35
N ALA A 128 24.86 -12.60 10.65
CA ALA A 128 25.39 -13.79 9.97
C ALA A 128 26.46 -13.43 8.92
N HIS A 129 26.26 -12.31 8.20
CA HIS A 129 27.24 -11.80 7.25
C HIS A 129 28.54 -11.33 7.91
N GLU A 130 28.48 -10.59 9.01
CA GLU A 130 29.66 -10.13 9.78
C GLU A 130 30.45 -11.30 10.38
N GLU A 131 29.76 -12.32 10.89
CA GLU A 131 30.34 -13.51 11.51
C GLU A 131 30.81 -14.56 10.48
N GLY A 132 30.44 -14.44 9.22
CA GLY A 132 30.64 -15.48 8.21
C GLY A 132 29.86 -16.76 8.51
N SER A 133 28.73 -16.64 9.23
CA SER A 133 27.90 -17.76 9.63
C SER A 133 27.01 -18.26 8.50
N ASP A 134 26.49 -19.48 8.61
CA ASP A 134 25.59 -20.08 7.63
C ASP A 134 24.25 -19.33 7.57
N LEU A 135 23.88 -18.84 6.38
CA LEU A 135 22.63 -18.16 6.11
C LEU A 135 21.39 -19.04 6.34
N SER A 136 21.53 -20.36 6.36
CA SER A 136 20.41 -21.28 6.68
C SER A 136 19.82 -21.06 8.06
N THR A 137 20.56 -20.42 8.96
CA THR A 137 20.12 -20.08 10.33
C THR A 137 19.23 -18.83 10.39
N VAL A 138 19.22 -18.00 9.34
CA VAL A 138 18.44 -16.76 9.28
C VAL A 138 17.04 -17.06 8.75
N SER A 139 16.03 -16.91 9.59
CA SER A 139 14.62 -17.10 9.16
C SER A 139 14.14 -15.98 8.24
N GLY A 140 13.29 -16.30 7.26
CA GLY A 140 12.62 -15.33 6.39
C GLY A 140 13.43 -14.86 5.20
N ILE A 141 14.42 -15.64 4.74
CA ILE A 141 15.20 -15.32 3.55
C ILE A 141 15.11 -16.40 2.46
N VAL A 142 15.49 -16.02 1.25
CA VAL A 142 15.85 -16.93 0.15
C VAL A 142 17.20 -16.48 -0.39
N TYR A 143 18.11 -17.41 -0.62
CA TYR A 143 19.47 -17.12 -1.07
C TYR A 143 19.99 -18.20 -2.02
N ARG A 144 21.05 -17.90 -2.79
CA ARG A 144 21.70 -18.88 -3.67
C ARG A 144 22.53 -19.87 -2.88
N ASN A 145 22.45 -21.16 -3.23
CA ASN A 145 23.30 -22.21 -2.66
C ASN A 145 24.74 -22.10 -3.21
N GLY A 146 25.72 -22.39 -2.36
CA GLY A 146 27.12 -22.44 -2.77
C GLY A 146 27.79 -21.11 -3.06
N ALA A 147 27.14 -20.01 -2.81
CA ALA A 147 27.71 -18.69 -2.91
C ALA A 147 28.60 -18.41 -1.68
N ASN A 148 29.86 -18.70 -1.76
CA ASN A 148 30.82 -17.64 -1.42
C ASN A 148 30.37 -16.45 -2.26
N LEU A 149 30.00 -15.31 -1.69
CA LEU A 149 29.33 -14.14 -2.27
C LEU A 149 29.91 -13.61 -3.62
N ARG A 150 30.55 -14.46 -4.43
CA ARG A 150 31.24 -14.17 -5.69
C ARG A 150 30.82 -15.03 -6.89
N GLY A 151 29.71 -15.77 -6.79
CA GLY A 151 29.02 -16.27 -7.99
C GLY A 151 29.53 -17.60 -8.61
N GLU A 152 30.33 -18.39 -7.93
CA GLU A 152 30.72 -19.75 -8.38
C GLU A 152 30.17 -20.79 -7.39
N GLY A 153 29.04 -21.41 -7.70
CA GLY A 153 28.42 -22.48 -6.92
C GLY A 153 27.34 -23.20 -7.73
N GLU A 154 26.95 -24.39 -7.27
CA GLU A 154 25.94 -25.21 -7.93
C GLU A 154 24.63 -24.46 -8.18
N GLU A 155 23.95 -24.72 -9.31
CA GLU A 155 22.64 -24.15 -9.65
C GLU A 155 21.61 -24.54 -8.60
N GLY A 156 21.22 -23.56 -7.74
CA GLY A 156 20.21 -23.77 -6.74
C GLY A 156 20.04 -22.60 -5.79
N PHE A 157 18.90 -22.59 -5.12
CA PHE A 157 18.58 -21.61 -4.08
C PHE A 157 17.90 -22.29 -2.89
N SER A 158 18.10 -21.74 -1.71
CA SER A 158 17.50 -22.23 -0.47
C SER A 158 16.49 -21.28 0.10
N PHE A 159 15.35 -21.82 0.51
CA PHE A 159 14.36 -21.14 1.34
C PHE A 159 14.62 -21.48 2.79
N THR A 160 14.79 -20.49 3.64
CA THR A 160 14.81 -20.70 5.08
C THR A 160 13.39 -20.74 5.64
N ALA A 161 13.26 -21.15 6.90
CA ALA A 161 11.99 -21.14 7.61
C ALA A 161 11.34 -19.77 7.54
N GLU A 162 10.01 -19.73 7.44
CA GLU A 162 9.27 -18.46 7.54
C GLU A 162 9.50 -17.84 8.92
N ARG A 163 9.70 -16.52 8.92
CA ARG A 163 9.80 -15.81 10.19
C ARG A 163 8.42 -15.62 10.80
N PRO A 164 8.22 -15.97 12.08
CA PRO A 164 7.01 -15.59 12.81
C PRO A 164 6.85 -14.05 12.83
N PHE A 165 5.63 -13.59 12.67
CA PHE A 165 5.33 -12.16 12.75
C PHE A 165 5.64 -11.58 14.14
N ALA A 166 6.15 -10.35 14.19
CA ALA A 166 6.40 -9.64 15.44
C ALA A 166 5.09 -9.41 16.20
N ASN A 167 4.93 -10.01 17.39
CA ASN A 167 3.72 -9.85 18.20
C ASN A 167 3.72 -8.58 19.06
N ALA A 168 4.90 -8.12 19.50
CA ALA A 168 5.05 -6.93 20.33
C ALA A 168 5.42 -5.72 19.47
N LEU A 169 4.43 -5.13 18.79
CA LEU A 169 4.68 -4.02 17.83
C LEU A 169 5.27 -2.78 18.50
N ASP A 170 4.99 -2.53 19.79
CA ASP A 170 5.55 -1.39 20.54
C ASP A 170 7.08 -1.48 20.75
N ARG A 171 7.67 -2.67 20.53
CA ARG A 171 9.13 -2.87 20.60
C ARG A 171 9.85 -2.55 19.30
N ILE A 172 9.12 -2.41 18.21
CA ILE A 172 9.68 -2.00 16.93
C ILE A 172 9.95 -0.50 17.03
N PRO A 173 11.19 -0.03 16.77
CA PRO A 173 11.49 1.40 16.79
C PRO A 173 10.63 2.16 15.81
N PHE A 174 10.38 3.44 16.05
CA PHE A 174 9.68 4.29 15.09
C PHE A 174 10.49 4.39 13.80
N PRO A 175 9.84 4.64 12.67
CA PRO A 175 10.54 4.76 11.38
C PRO A 175 11.63 5.83 11.45
N ALA A 176 12.80 5.58 10.89
CA ALA A 176 13.93 6.53 10.82
C ALA A 176 13.59 7.70 9.89
N ARG A 177 12.66 8.56 10.32
CA ARG A 177 12.14 9.69 9.52
C ARG A 177 13.21 10.73 9.27
N GLU A 178 14.19 10.86 10.14
CA GLU A 178 15.34 11.77 10.01
C GLU A 178 16.24 11.46 8.80
N LEU A 179 16.18 10.22 8.29
CA LEU A 179 16.92 9.83 7.07
C LEU A 179 16.18 10.21 5.77
N LEU A 180 14.94 10.69 5.87
CA LEU A 180 14.10 11.01 4.72
C LEU A 180 14.15 12.49 4.34
N PRO A 181 13.93 12.86 3.09
CA PRO A 181 13.87 14.24 2.65
C PRO A 181 12.53 14.91 3.03
N ASN A 182 12.21 14.96 4.34
CA ASN A 182 10.92 15.40 4.86
C ASN A 182 10.52 16.78 4.35
N GLU A 183 11.47 17.73 4.28
CA GLU A 183 11.19 19.07 3.78
C GLU A 183 10.65 19.06 2.34
N ARG A 184 11.18 18.19 1.47
CA ARG A 184 10.70 18.05 0.08
C ARG A 184 9.26 17.51 0.04
N TYR A 185 8.92 16.55 0.90
CA TYR A 185 7.54 16.04 1.02
C TYR A 185 6.60 17.11 1.53
N ILE A 186 6.99 17.86 2.55
CA ILE A 186 6.21 18.95 3.13
C ILE A 186 5.94 20.03 2.08
N GLN A 187 6.99 20.51 1.40
CA GLN A 187 6.85 21.53 0.35
C GLN A 187 5.98 21.04 -0.82
N TYR A 188 6.18 19.79 -1.25
CA TYR A 188 5.36 19.21 -2.31
C TYR A 188 3.89 19.14 -1.91
N GLY A 189 3.58 18.64 -0.72
CA GLY A 189 2.22 18.52 -0.21
C GLY A 189 1.55 19.89 -0.08
N LYS A 190 2.21 20.87 0.55
CA LYS A 190 1.70 22.24 0.69
C LYS A 190 1.44 22.89 -0.66
N LYS A 191 2.35 22.73 -1.63
CA LYS A 191 2.17 23.29 -2.99
C LYS A 191 1.01 22.64 -3.75
N LYS A 192 0.85 21.32 -3.63
CA LYS A 192 -0.12 20.57 -4.45
C LYS A 192 -1.50 20.48 -3.82
N TYR A 193 -1.59 20.38 -2.50
CA TYR A 193 -2.84 20.10 -1.77
C TYR A 193 -3.20 21.18 -0.76
N GLY A 194 -2.32 22.12 -0.48
CA GLY A 194 -2.49 23.11 0.58
C GLY A 194 -2.11 22.62 1.99
N TYR A 195 -1.64 21.37 2.13
CA TYR A 195 -1.19 20.77 3.39
C TYR A 195 -0.14 19.70 3.14
N SER A 196 0.65 19.40 4.15
CA SER A 196 1.58 18.27 4.16
C SER A 196 0.99 17.08 4.89
N ILE A 197 1.35 15.86 4.46
CA ILE A 197 0.81 14.62 5.04
C ILE A 197 1.90 13.56 5.09
N THR A 198 1.94 12.81 6.20
CA THR A 198 2.78 11.62 6.34
C THR A 198 1.94 10.43 6.85
N THR A 199 2.55 9.25 6.90
CA THR A 199 1.86 8.04 7.34
C THR A 199 2.34 7.58 8.70
N VAL A 200 1.41 7.01 9.50
CA VAL A 200 1.67 6.27 10.74
C VAL A 200 0.97 4.92 10.63
N MET A 201 1.64 3.85 11.02
CA MET A 201 1.08 2.50 11.05
C MET A 201 0.79 2.10 12.48
N SER A 202 -0.47 1.93 12.81
CA SER A 202 -0.91 1.60 14.16
C SER A 202 -1.24 0.11 14.36
N THR A 203 -1.42 -0.61 13.25
CA THR A 203 -1.67 -2.06 13.23
C THR A 203 -0.92 -2.73 12.08
N ARG A 204 -0.67 -4.02 12.18
CA ARG A 204 -0.11 -4.84 11.11
C ARG A 204 -0.96 -6.08 10.88
N GLY A 205 -1.21 -6.37 9.59
CA GLY A 205 -1.97 -7.54 9.15
C GLY A 205 -3.48 -7.33 9.18
N CYS A 206 -4.17 -8.12 8.35
CA CYS A 206 -5.62 -8.06 8.20
C CYS A 206 -6.20 -9.48 8.26
N PRO A 207 -7.17 -9.76 9.16
CA PRO A 207 -7.70 -11.11 9.33
C PRO A 207 -8.60 -11.57 8.18
N PHE A 208 -8.95 -10.65 7.29
CA PHE A 208 -9.79 -10.95 6.14
C PHE A 208 -8.96 -11.51 4.99
N ARG A 209 -9.60 -12.37 4.18
CA ARG A 209 -8.97 -13.06 3.05
C ARG A 209 -9.68 -12.69 1.76
N CYS A 210 -9.78 -11.39 1.46
CA CYS A 210 -10.33 -10.94 0.19
C CYS A 210 -9.47 -11.45 -0.97
N GLU A 211 -10.10 -11.96 -2.03
CA GLU A 211 -9.42 -12.69 -3.10
C GLU A 211 -8.38 -11.84 -3.85
N PHE A 212 -8.63 -10.54 -3.98
CA PHE A 212 -7.78 -9.58 -4.68
C PHE A 212 -6.69 -8.94 -3.81
N CYS A 213 -6.78 -9.08 -2.47
CA CYS A 213 -5.95 -8.33 -1.53
C CYS A 213 -4.61 -9.03 -1.30
N SER A 214 -3.54 -8.24 -1.37
CA SER A 214 -2.18 -8.68 -1.07
C SER A 214 -1.77 -8.23 0.33
N ASN A 215 -1.88 -9.11 1.31
CA ASN A 215 -1.37 -8.89 2.68
C ASN A 215 -0.11 -9.73 2.97
N VAL A 216 0.72 -9.90 1.97
CA VAL A 216 1.84 -10.84 1.99
C VAL A 216 2.94 -10.49 3.00
N VAL A 217 3.13 -9.20 3.30
CA VAL A 217 4.18 -8.75 4.22
C VAL A 217 3.77 -8.97 5.68
N PHE A 218 2.54 -8.59 6.05
CA PHE A 218 2.07 -8.61 7.43
C PHE A 218 1.12 -9.76 7.76
N GLY A 219 0.70 -10.53 6.75
CA GLY A 219 -0.12 -11.72 6.87
C GLY A 219 -1.54 -11.49 7.39
N GLY A 220 -2.19 -12.60 7.76
CA GLY A 220 -3.57 -12.62 8.24
C GLY A 220 -3.72 -12.41 9.76
N SER A 221 -2.65 -12.20 10.50
CA SER A 221 -2.67 -11.99 11.96
C SER A 221 -2.75 -10.49 12.25
N TYR A 222 -3.88 -10.06 12.78
CA TYR A 222 -4.09 -8.68 13.20
C TYR A 222 -3.38 -8.40 14.50
N ARG A 223 -2.44 -7.45 14.51
CA ARG A 223 -1.60 -7.08 15.65
C ARG A 223 -1.63 -5.57 15.82
N GLU A 224 -1.62 -5.12 17.07
CA GLU A 224 -1.86 -3.73 17.45
C GLU A 224 -0.68 -3.14 18.22
N ARG A 225 -0.42 -1.87 18.01
CA ARG A 225 0.39 -1.02 18.89
C ARG A 225 -0.50 -0.43 19.98
N SER A 226 0.08 -0.14 21.15
CA SER A 226 -0.65 0.58 22.19
C SER A 226 -1.03 2.00 21.78
N PRO A 227 -2.13 2.55 22.30
CA PRO A 227 -2.53 3.92 22.01
C PRO A 227 -1.44 4.95 22.30
N GLN A 228 -0.69 4.78 23.40
CA GLN A 228 0.40 5.64 23.81
C GLN A 228 1.52 5.64 22.75
N ASN A 229 1.98 4.45 22.39
CA ASN A 229 3.04 4.28 21.40
C ASN A 229 2.67 4.84 20.02
N VAL A 230 1.40 4.73 19.60
CA VAL A 230 0.92 5.35 18.34
C VAL A 230 0.96 6.87 18.43
N VAL A 231 0.51 7.45 19.56
CA VAL A 231 0.48 8.91 19.72
C VAL A 231 1.88 9.48 19.89
N ASP A 232 2.83 8.74 20.50
CA ASP A 232 4.25 9.14 20.56
C ASP A 232 4.83 9.32 19.14
N GLU A 233 4.57 8.38 18.21
CA GLU A 233 5.02 8.51 16.83
C GLU A 233 4.31 9.66 16.08
N ILE A 234 3.03 9.92 16.40
CA ILE A 234 2.30 11.07 15.84
C ILE A 234 2.95 12.38 16.28
N GLU A 235 3.31 12.53 17.57
CA GLU A 235 4.00 13.72 18.07
C GLU A 235 5.34 13.95 17.36
N GLU A 236 6.12 12.88 17.16
CA GLU A 236 7.38 12.95 16.40
C GLU A 236 7.13 13.43 14.96
N ALA A 237 6.15 12.84 14.27
CA ALA A 237 5.83 13.21 12.89
C ALA A 237 5.35 14.66 12.77
N LEU A 238 4.54 15.13 13.71
CA LEU A 238 4.10 16.55 13.77
C LEU A 238 5.28 17.48 14.07
N GLY A 239 6.21 17.06 14.93
CA GLY A 239 7.45 17.78 15.23
C GLY A 239 8.34 18.03 14.01
N LEU A 240 8.28 17.16 13.00
CA LEU A 240 8.95 17.36 11.70
C LEU A 240 8.26 18.39 10.79
N GLY A 241 7.08 18.90 11.16
CA GLY A 241 6.34 19.94 10.42
C GLY A 241 5.26 19.42 9.47
N TYR A 242 4.85 18.15 9.60
CA TYR A 242 3.67 17.64 8.88
C TYR A 242 2.38 18.15 9.50
N ASP A 243 1.40 18.49 8.64
CA ASP A 243 0.10 19.04 9.06
C ASP A 243 -0.94 17.93 9.30
N ARG A 244 -0.76 16.78 8.63
CA ARG A 244 -1.74 15.68 8.63
C ARG A 244 -1.07 14.32 8.75
N ILE A 245 -1.85 13.38 9.31
CA ILE A 245 -1.49 11.96 9.39
C ILE A 245 -2.48 11.13 8.55
N SER A 246 -1.96 10.23 7.74
CA SER A 246 -2.74 9.15 7.14
C SER A 246 -2.39 7.84 7.82
N PHE A 247 -3.35 7.18 8.46
CA PHE A 247 -3.09 5.85 9.02
C PHE A 247 -2.92 4.83 7.90
N ALA A 248 -1.74 4.19 7.87
CA ALA A 248 -1.36 3.19 6.86
C ALA A 248 -1.81 1.77 7.22
N ASP A 249 -2.77 1.65 8.11
CA ASP A 249 -3.35 0.37 8.54
C ASP A 249 -4.22 -0.23 7.44
N ASP A 250 -4.19 -1.55 7.28
CA ASP A 250 -5.11 -2.25 6.37
C ASP A 250 -6.57 -2.05 6.77
N VAL A 251 -6.86 -2.01 8.08
CA VAL A 251 -8.19 -1.73 8.65
C VAL A 251 -8.03 -1.07 10.01
N PHE A 252 -8.01 0.25 10.04
CA PHE A 252 -7.83 1.03 11.27
C PHE A 252 -8.97 0.81 12.29
N THR A 253 -10.22 0.69 11.80
CA THR A 253 -11.42 0.64 12.63
C THR A 253 -11.77 -0.74 13.18
N LEU A 254 -10.95 -1.77 12.95
CA LEU A 254 -11.30 -3.16 13.30
C LEU A 254 -11.56 -3.35 14.80
N ASN A 255 -10.84 -2.63 15.66
CA ASN A 255 -11.04 -2.61 17.10
C ASN A 255 -11.47 -1.20 17.54
N GLY A 256 -12.77 -0.97 17.64
CA GLY A 256 -13.36 0.34 17.99
C GLY A 256 -12.92 0.85 19.37
N ASP A 257 -12.82 -0.03 20.37
CA ASP A 257 -12.36 0.34 21.73
C ASP A 257 -10.93 0.89 21.70
N ARG A 258 -10.06 0.29 20.90
CA ARG A 258 -8.69 0.76 20.71
C ARG A 258 -8.67 2.11 20.00
N VAL A 259 -9.47 2.29 18.95
CA VAL A 259 -9.61 3.57 18.23
C VAL A 259 -10.03 4.67 19.18
N ILE A 260 -11.03 4.42 20.02
CA ILE A 260 -11.50 5.37 21.06
C ILE A 260 -10.37 5.72 22.03
N LYS A 261 -9.54 4.73 22.45
CA LYS A 261 -8.39 4.99 23.34
C LYS A 261 -7.33 5.86 22.67
N ILE A 262 -7.03 5.65 21.38
CA ILE A 262 -6.13 6.52 20.59
C ILE A 262 -6.70 7.94 20.54
N CYS A 263 -7.98 8.10 20.21
CA CYS A 263 -8.65 9.41 20.13
C CYS A 263 -8.61 10.15 21.46
N LYS A 264 -8.85 9.45 22.56
CA LYS A 264 -8.76 10.02 23.93
C LYS A 264 -7.33 10.43 24.26
N GLU A 265 -6.32 9.65 23.88
CA GLU A 265 -4.91 9.95 24.12
C GLU A 265 -4.45 11.19 23.32
N ILE A 266 -4.86 11.32 22.05
CA ILE A 266 -4.63 12.51 21.22
C ILE A 266 -5.18 13.76 21.93
N ARG A 267 -6.43 13.70 22.38
CA ARG A 267 -7.06 14.83 23.08
C ARG A 267 -6.44 15.13 24.45
N ARG A 268 -6.10 14.09 25.20
CA ARG A 268 -5.42 14.22 26.51
C ARG A 268 -4.09 14.98 26.40
N ARG A 269 -3.33 14.75 25.31
CA ARG A 269 -2.08 15.48 25.02
C ARG A 269 -2.30 16.86 24.41
N GLY A 270 -3.53 17.24 24.12
CA GLY A 270 -3.84 18.55 23.49
C GLY A 270 -3.34 18.66 22.04
N LEU A 271 -3.13 17.53 21.36
CA LEU A 271 -2.66 17.53 19.98
C LEU A 271 -3.79 17.99 19.05
N SER A 272 -3.46 18.96 18.16
CA SER A 272 -4.40 19.51 17.19
C SER A 272 -3.84 19.34 15.77
N PHE A 273 -4.34 18.33 15.05
CA PHE A 273 -3.98 18.01 13.67
C PHE A 273 -5.14 17.32 12.97
N GLN A 274 -5.04 17.19 11.65
CA GLN A 274 -6.05 16.45 10.87
C GLN A 274 -5.51 15.08 10.48
N TRP A 275 -6.40 14.09 10.43
CA TRP A 275 -6.01 12.75 10.03
C TRP A 275 -7.11 12.01 9.26
N GLU A 276 -6.70 10.94 8.58
CA GLU A 276 -7.57 10.08 7.80
C GLU A 276 -7.15 8.62 7.95
N CYS A 277 -8.07 7.69 7.66
CA CYS A 277 -7.80 6.26 7.76
C CYS A 277 -8.61 5.43 6.76
N LEU A 278 -8.21 4.16 6.64
CA LEU A 278 -9.01 3.12 5.98
C LEU A 278 -9.83 2.36 7.02
N GLY A 279 -11.10 2.13 6.73
CA GLY A 279 -12.02 1.37 7.57
C GLY A 279 -12.76 0.27 6.79
N ARG A 280 -13.39 -0.63 7.53
CA ARG A 280 -14.35 -1.58 6.97
C ARG A 280 -15.76 -1.18 7.37
N VAL A 281 -16.71 -1.41 6.47
CA VAL A 281 -18.12 -1.03 6.66
C VAL A 281 -18.82 -1.81 7.79
N ASP A 282 -18.29 -2.96 8.16
CA ASP A 282 -18.79 -3.81 9.25
C ASP A 282 -18.04 -3.58 10.59
N ALA A 283 -17.15 -2.56 10.63
CA ALA A 283 -16.30 -2.25 11.79
C ALA A 283 -16.29 -0.75 12.13
N LEU A 284 -17.44 -0.08 12.01
CA LEU A 284 -17.60 1.31 12.43
C LEU A 284 -18.99 1.52 13.01
N ASP A 285 -19.05 1.93 14.27
CA ASP A 285 -20.26 2.43 14.92
C ASP A 285 -20.22 3.95 15.11
N TYR A 286 -21.36 4.53 15.51
CA TYR A 286 -21.48 5.97 15.67
C TYR A 286 -20.61 6.53 16.80
N ALA A 287 -20.49 5.82 17.92
CA ALA A 287 -19.68 6.26 19.05
C ALA A 287 -18.20 6.36 18.66
N THR A 288 -17.67 5.35 17.98
CA THR A 288 -16.31 5.34 17.44
C THR A 288 -16.11 6.47 16.43
N ALA A 289 -17.05 6.64 15.48
CA ALA A 289 -16.95 7.70 14.46
C ALA A 289 -16.97 9.11 15.07
N LEU A 290 -17.78 9.33 16.11
CA LEU A 290 -17.86 10.60 16.84
C LEU A 290 -16.55 10.91 17.60
N GLU A 291 -15.97 9.92 18.29
CA GLU A 291 -14.68 10.05 18.97
C GLU A 291 -13.55 10.36 17.97
N MET A 292 -13.54 9.68 16.82
CA MET A 292 -12.61 9.97 15.74
C MET A 292 -12.73 11.42 15.27
N LYS A 293 -13.95 11.90 15.03
CA LYS A 293 -14.20 13.30 14.63
C LYS A 293 -13.68 14.30 15.65
N GLN A 294 -13.96 14.07 16.93
CA GLN A 294 -13.51 14.93 18.03
C GLN A 294 -11.98 14.95 18.21
N ALA A 295 -11.30 13.89 17.78
CA ALA A 295 -9.84 13.78 17.80
C ALA A 295 -9.17 14.25 16.50
N GLY A 296 -9.89 14.95 15.59
CA GLY A 296 -9.31 15.53 14.38
C GLY A 296 -9.40 14.66 13.13
N CYS A 297 -10.11 13.52 13.17
CA CYS A 297 -10.40 12.77 11.95
C CYS A 297 -11.24 13.61 10.99
N THR A 298 -10.76 13.77 9.78
CA THR A 298 -11.51 14.50 8.75
C THR A 298 -12.16 13.58 7.74
N ARG A 299 -11.57 12.40 7.51
CA ARG A 299 -11.98 11.51 6.44
C ARG A 299 -11.79 10.05 6.78
N ILE A 300 -12.75 9.23 6.37
CA ILE A 300 -12.60 7.76 6.37
C ILE A 300 -12.85 7.22 4.96
N PHE A 301 -12.04 6.25 4.56
CA PHE A 301 -12.20 5.52 3.30
C PHE A 301 -12.66 4.09 3.56
N PHE A 302 -13.66 3.64 2.82
CA PHE A 302 -14.15 2.27 2.87
C PHE A 302 -13.84 1.50 1.58
N GLY A 303 -13.25 0.32 1.70
CA GLY A 303 -13.22 -0.65 0.61
C GLY A 303 -14.58 -1.34 0.54
N ILE A 304 -15.48 -0.89 -0.33
CA ILE A 304 -16.80 -1.53 -0.55
C ILE A 304 -16.71 -2.57 -1.65
N GLU A 305 -15.96 -2.29 -2.67
CA GLU A 305 -15.54 -3.08 -3.81
C GLU A 305 -16.65 -3.35 -4.85
N SER A 306 -17.88 -3.72 -4.44
CA SER A 306 -18.99 -3.94 -5.38
C SER A 306 -20.34 -3.60 -4.75
N GLY A 307 -21.28 -3.16 -5.58
CA GLY A 307 -22.69 -2.99 -5.24
C GLY A 307 -23.54 -4.26 -5.45
N ASN A 308 -22.92 -5.34 -5.92
CA ASN A 308 -23.63 -6.60 -6.21
C ASN A 308 -23.18 -7.69 -5.24
N ALA A 309 -24.16 -8.36 -4.61
CA ALA A 309 -23.90 -9.37 -3.56
C ALA A 309 -23.16 -10.62 -4.09
N GLN A 310 -23.39 -11.01 -5.34
CA GLN A 310 -22.70 -12.16 -5.94
C GLN A 310 -21.23 -11.85 -6.16
N ILE A 311 -20.89 -10.65 -6.62
CA ILE A 311 -19.52 -10.20 -6.81
C ILE A 311 -18.79 -10.04 -5.47
N LEU A 312 -19.44 -9.48 -4.45
CA LEU A 312 -18.88 -9.42 -3.09
C LEU A 312 -18.56 -10.83 -2.54
N LYS A 313 -19.40 -11.82 -2.85
CA LYS A 313 -19.16 -13.22 -2.49
C LYS A 313 -17.97 -13.81 -3.25
N LEU A 314 -17.86 -13.56 -4.56
CA LEU A 314 -16.71 -13.98 -5.38
C LEU A 314 -15.40 -13.37 -4.88
N MET A 315 -15.44 -12.10 -4.50
CA MET A 315 -14.28 -11.40 -3.90
C MET A 315 -13.94 -11.89 -2.49
N ASN A 316 -14.74 -12.75 -1.88
CA ASN A 316 -14.64 -13.15 -0.47
C ASN A 316 -14.60 -11.93 0.48
N LYS A 317 -15.34 -10.86 0.13
CA LYS A 317 -15.32 -9.60 0.89
C LYS A 317 -16.05 -9.68 2.23
N LYS A 318 -17.05 -10.59 2.35
CA LYS A 318 -17.83 -10.85 3.57
C LYS A 318 -18.49 -9.59 4.16
N ILE A 319 -19.03 -8.74 3.32
CA ILE A 319 -19.86 -7.58 3.69
C ILE A 319 -21.14 -7.59 2.85
N THR A 320 -22.11 -6.78 3.26
CA THR A 320 -23.34 -6.53 2.49
C THR A 320 -23.42 -5.08 2.03
N THR A 321 -24.21 -4.82 1.01
CA THR A 321 -24.51 -3.46 0.54
C THR A 321 -25.25 -2.63 1.59
N GLU A 322 -26.06 -3.28 2.44
CA GLU A 322 -26.74 -2.63 3.55
C GLU A 322 -25.74 -2.16 4.62
N GLN A 323 -24.78 -3.01 5.02
CA GLN A 323 -23.69 -2.61 5.92
C GLN A 323 -22.90 -1.45 5.34
N ALA A 324 -22.63 -1.44 4.02
CA ALA A 324 -21.93 -0.36 3.37
C ALA A 324 -22.72 0.96 3.45
N ARG A 325 -24.03 0.93 3.20
CA ARG A 325 -24.90 2.11 3.32
C ARG A 325 -24.94 2.63 4.74
N ASN A 326 -25.14 1.75 5.72
CA ASN A 326 -25.17 2.12 7.12
C ASN A 326 -23.86 2.77 7.59
N ALA A 327 -22.72 2.20 7.23
CA ALA A 327 -21.41 2.75 7.61
C ALA A 327 -21.16 4.15 7.03
N VAL A 328 -21.55 4.39 5.77
CA VAL A 328 -21.47 5.71 5.13
C VAL A 328 -22.36 6.72 5.88
N GLU A 329 -23.59 6.34 6.22
CA GLU A 329 -24.53 7.19 6.97
C GLU A 329 -24.03 7.49 8.39
N VAL A 330 -23.49 6.49 9.09
CA VAL A 330 -22.88 6.63 10.42
C VAL A 330 -21.72 7.61 10.39
N ALA A 331 -20.81 7.46 9.43
CA ALA A 331 -19.65 8.36 9.29
C ALA A 331 -20.09 9.81 8.99
N HIS A 332 -21.06 10.02 8.10
CA HIS A 332 -21.59 11.34 7.80
C HIS A 332 -22.31 12.00 9.00
N ARG A 333 -23.11 11.23 9.71
CA ARG A 333 -23.78 11.73 10.94
C ARG A 333 -22.78 12.18 12.01
N ALA A 334 -21.60 11.53 12.06
CA ALA A 334 -20.51 11.95 12.93
C ALA A 334 -19.72 13.15 12.39
N GLY A 335 -20.02 13.63 11.18
CA GLY A 335 -19.35 14.77 10.55
C GLY A 335 -18.03 14.44 9.85
N LEU A 336 -17.82 13.18 9.48
CA LEU A 336 -16.66 12.73 8.69
C LEU A 336 -16.96 12.85 7.19
N GLN A 337 -15.96 13.20 6.41
CA GLN A 337 -15.98 12.98 4.97
C GLN A 337 -15.81 11.50 4.67
N VAL A 338 -16.50 10.99 3.66
CA VAL A 338 -16.50 9.58 3.32
C VAL A 338 -15.98 9.35 1.90
N GLY A 339 -14.93 8.55 1.78
CA GLY A 339 -14.49 7.99 0.52
C GLY A 339 -14.86 6.51 0.41
N ALA A 340 -15.07 6.04 -0.81
CA ALA A 340 -15.26 4.61 -1.06
C ALA A 340 -14.54 4.15 -2.31
N PHE A 341 -14.01 2.93 -2.25
CA PHE A 341 -13.34 2.25 -3.36
C PHE A 341 -14.22 1.12 -3.90
N PHE A 342 -14.25 1.01 -5.24
CA PHE A 342 -14.95 -0.04 -5.96
C PHE A 342 -14.07 -0.61 -7.07
N ILE A 343 -14.17 -1.92 -7.27
CA ILE A 343 -13.51 -2.65 -8.35
C ILE A 343 -14.59 -3.03 -9.37
N LEU A 344 -14.48 -2.50 -10.58
CA LEU A 344 -15.37 -2.80 -11.69
C LEU A 344 -14.75 -3.87 -12.60
N PHE A 345 -15.59 -4.65 -13.26
CA PHE A 345 -15.14 -5.68 -14.20
C PHE A 345 -14.29 -6.78 -13.55
N TYR A 346 -14.66 -7.12 -12.32
CA TYR A 346 -14.01 -8.23 -11.62
C TYR A 346 -14.30 -9.55 -12.36
N PRO A 347 -13.37 -10.52 -12.42
CA PRO A 347 -13.65 -11.82 -13.02
C PRO A 347 -14.92 -12.45 -12.46
N GLY A 348 -15.92 -12.67 -13.33
CA GLY A 348 -17.28 -13.07 -12.97
C GLY A 348 -18.32 -11.95 -12.94
N ASP A 349 -17.93 -10.69 -13.20
CA ASP A 349 -18.88 -9.63 -13.48
C ASP A 349 -19.61 -9.89 -14.81
N THR A 350 -20.80 -9.35 -14.91
CA THR A 350 -21.58 -9.17 -16.12
C THR A 350 -21.88 -7.68 -16.31
N ASP A 351 -22.41 -7.28 -17.48
CA ASP A 351 -22.82 -5.89 -17.68
C ASP A 351 -23.81 -5.44 -16.59
N ASP A 352 -24.72 -6.33 -16.16
CA ASP A 352 -25.69 -6.01 -15.13
C ASP A 352 -25.05 -5.79 -13.76
N THR A 353 -24.10 -6.64 -13.34
CA THR A 353 -23.44 -6.51 -12.04
C THR A 353 -22.54 -5.29 -11.97
N VAL A 354 -21.91 -4.91 -13.10
CA VAL A 354 -21.15 -3.65 -13.23
C VAL A 354 -22.09 -2.45 -13.08
N LEU A 355 -23.23 -2.47 -13.77
CA LEU A 355 -24.23 -1.40 -13.66
C LEU A 355 -24.84 -1.31 -12.26
N ASP A 356 -25.10 -2.42 -11.59
CA ASP A 356 -25.53 -2.45 -10.19
C ASP A 356 -24.50 -1.78 -9.28
N THR A 357 -23.23 -2.09 -9.48
CA THR A 357 -22.13 -1.46 -8.71
C THR A 357 -22.07 0.05 -8.96
N LEU A 358 -22.18 0.52 -10.20
CA LEU A 358 -22.18 1.94 -10.52
C LEU A 358 -23.38 2.67 -9.91
N ARG A 359 -24.59 2.10 -10.00
CA ARG A 359 -25.79 2.66 -9.38
C ARG A 359 -25.68 2.70 -7.87
N PHE A 360 -25.16 1.63 -7.26
CA PHE A 360 -24.95 1.57 -5.82
C PHE A 360 -23.94 2.63 -5.37
N ALA A 361 -22.76 2.71 -5.99
CA ALA A 361 -21.73 3.67 -5.66
C ALA A 361 -22.24 5.12 -5.75
N THR A 362 -22.98 5.43 -6.81
CA THR A 362 -23.57 6.77 -6.99
C THR A 362 -24.81 7.00 -6.14
N SER A 363 -25.44 5.98 -5.55
CA SER A 363 -26.52 6.15 -4.58
C SER A 363 -26.04 6.57 -3.19
N LEU A 364 -24.80 6.29 -2.84
CA LEU A 364 -24.22 6.64 -1.55
C LEU A 364 -23.84 8.13 -1.49
N PRO A 365 -24.00 8.80 -0.37
CA PRO A 365 -23.55 10.18 -0.19
C PRO A 365 -22.04 10.24 0.05
N LEU A 366 -21.24 9.97 -0.98
CA LEU A 366 -19.78 9.97 -0.90
C LEU A 366 -19.20 11.35 -1.22
N ASP A 367 -18.12 11.71 -0.53
CA ASP A 367 -17.29 12.87 -0.85
C ASP A 367 -16.20 12.51 -1.87
N TYR A 368 -15.76 11.24 -1.86
CA TYR A 368 -14.72 10.72 -2.75
C TYR A 368 -15.11 9.36 -3.30
N LEU A 369 -14.94 9.17 -4.59
CA LEU A 369 -15.19 7.91 -5.27
C LEU A 369 -13.93 7.43 -5.98
N GLY A 370 -13.44 6.25 -5.61
CA GLY A 370 -12.38 5.54 -6.31
C GLY A 370 -12.98 4.37 -7.09
N LEU A 371 -12.80 4.39 -8.42
CA LEU A 371 -13.16 3.27 -9.30
C LEU A 371 -11.89 2.72 -9.91
N THR A 372 -11.71 1.40 -9.84
CA THR A 372 -10.55 0.72 -10.41
C THR A 372 -10.96 -0.57 -11.11
N MET A 373 -10.05 -1.11 -11.90
CA MET A 373 -10.14 -2.46 -12.48
C MET A 373 -9.43 -3.46 -11.57
N PRO A 374 -9.75 -4.77 -11.67
CA PRO A 374 -9.04 -5.79 -10.91
C PRO A 374 -7.57 -5.85 -11.34
N TYR A 375 -6.69 -5.85 -10.35
CA TYR A 375 -5.25 -5.98 -10.56
C TYR A 375 -4.76 -7.23 -9.83
N PRO A 376 -4.55 -8.36 -10.55
CA PRO A 376 -4.11 -9.61 -9.95
C PRO A 376 -2.65 -9.53 -9.51
N LEU A 377 -2.41 -9.23 -8.24
CA LEU A 377 -1.07 -9.20 -7.66
C LEU A 377 -0.54 -10.63 -7.38
N PRO A 378 0.75 -10.92 -7.61
CA PRO A 378 1.37 -12.17 -7.21
C PRO A 378 1.07 -12.49 -5.74
N GLY A 379 0.86 -13.78 -5.45
CA GLY A 379 0.49 -14.24 -4.10
C GLY A 379 -0.99 -14.16 -3.76
N THR A 380 -1.82 -13.41 -4.50
CA THR A 380 -3.27 -13.33 -4.28
C THR A 380 -4.03 -14.52 -4.87
N ALA A 381 -5.22 -14.80 -4.33
CA ALA A 381 -6.11 -15.82 -4.91
C ALA A 381 -6.59 -15.40 -6.30
N LEU A 382 -6.83 -14.11 -6.51
CA LEU A 382 -7.17 -13.57 -7.84
C LEU A 382 -6.07 -13.88 -8.86
N PHE A 383 -4.79 -13.65 -8.50
CA PHE A 383 -3.67 -13.98 -9.38
C PHE A 383 -3.67 -15.47 -9.78
N LYS A 384 -3.84 -16.36 -8.80
CA LYS A 384 -3.90 -17.79 -9.06
C LYS A 384 -5.05 -18.15 -10.01
N ARG A 385 -6.22 -17.51 -9.87
CA ARG A 385 -7.39 -17.74 -10.71
C ARG A 385 -7.23 -17.29 -12.14
N VAL A 386 -6.48 -16.22 -12.40
CA VAL A 386 -6.28 -15.65 -13.75
C VAL A 386 -4.87 -15.87 -14.31
N LYS A 387 -4.06 -16.71 -13.66
CA LYS A 387 -2.63 -16.89 -14.00
C LYS A 387 -2.41 -17.22 -15.48
N ASP A 388 -3.21 -18.12 -16.04
CA ASP A 388 -3.09 -18.55 -17.44
C ASP A 388 -3.60 -17.49 -18.44
N ARG A 389 -4.18 -16.41 -17.95
CA ARG A 389 -4.72 -15.29 -18.72
C ARG A 389 -3.85 -14.03 -18.64
N ILE A 390 -2.73 -14.09 -17.93
CA ILE A 390 -1.80 -12.95 -17.81
C ILE A 390 -1.10 -12.75 -19.15
N THR A 391 -1.25 -11.55 -19.71
CA THR A 391 -0.80 -11.22 -21.06
C THR A 391 0.42 -10.32 -21.09
N ARG A 392 0.74 -9.69 -19.97
CA ARG A 392 1.89 -8.79 -19.85
C ARG A 392 2.74 -9.21 -18.67
N ASP A 393 4.06 -9.16 -18.86
CA ASP A 393 4.99 -9.24 -17.74
C ASP A 393 4.65 -8.16 -16.72
N TRP A 394 4.89 -8.43 -15.44
CA TRP A 394 4.73 -7.49 -14.33
C TRP A 394 5.59 -6.23 -14.45
N ARG A 395 6.17 -5.99 -15.60
CA ARG A 395 6.96 -4.79 -15.86
C ARG A 395 6.02 -3.60 -15.88
N PRO A 396 6.19 -2.65 -14.96
CA PRO A 396 5.41 -1.42 -15.02
C PRO A 396 5.85 -0.67 -16.26
N ASP A 397 5.02 -0.70 -17.27
CA ASP A 397 4.97 0.42 -18.19
C ASP A 397 4.53 1.64 -17.37
N ASP A 398 5.12 2.81 -17.59
CA ASP A 398 4.74 4.09 -16.96
C ASP A 398 3.22 4.38 -17.03
N SER A 399 2.52 3.69 -17.91
CA SER A 399 1.08 3.69 -18.07
C SER A 399 0.31 2.99 -16.93
N LEU A 400 0.88 2.01 -16.22
CA LEU A 400 0.16 1.19 -15.23
C LEU A 400 -0.32 1.97 -14.01
N LEU A 401 0.44 2.93 -13.52
CA LEU A 401 0.09 3.74 -12.34
C LEU A 401 -0.88 4.88 -12.66
N GLY A 402 -1.01 5.27 -13.91
CA GLY A 402 -1.86 6.38 -14.32
C GLY A 402 -3.08 5.98 -15.15
N ASN A 403 -3.10 4.79 -15.75
CA ASN A 403 -4.04 4.44 -16.81
C ASN A 403 -4.74 3.08 -16.68
N HIS A 404 -4.82 2.46 -15.50
CA HIS A 404 -5.55 1.20 -15.29
C HIS A 404 -5.29 0.14 -16.38
N VAL A 405 -4.03 -0.11 -16.75
CA VAL A 405 -3.72 -1.06 -17.82
C VAL A 405 -4.02 -2.47 -17.36
N LEU A 406 -4.79 -3.20 -18.17
CA LEU A 406 -5.04 -4.62 -17.94
C LEU A 406 -3.76 -5.42 -18.18
N ILE A 407 -3.41 -6.22 -17.21
CA ILE A 407 -2.27 -7.15 -17.28
C ILE A 407 -2.69 -8.59 -17.58
N PHE A 408 -3.97 -8.84 -17.73
CA PHE A 408 -4.54 -10.15 -18.05
C PHE A 408 -5.69 -10.01 -19.06
N THR A 409 -6.00 -11.10 -19.77
CA THR A 409 -7.16 -11.16 -20.65
C THR A 409 -8.43 -11.13 -19.80
N ALA A 410 -9.13 -10.01 -19.78
CA ALA A 410 -10.41 -9.84 -19.09
C ALA A 410 -11.56 -10.42 -19.91
N ASP A 411 -12.71 -10.58 -19.24
CA ASP A 411 -13.96 -11.00 -19.89
C ASP A 411 -14.61 -9.86 -20.68
N PHE A 412 -14.05 -8.65 -20.57
CA PHE A 412 -14.52 -7.41 -21.20
C PHE A 412 -13.40 -6.75 -22.00
N SER A 413 -13.76 -6.02 -23.07
CA SER A 413 -12.80 -5.22 -23.80
C SER A 413 -12.27 -4.05 -22.97
N GLU A 414 -11.04 -3.62 -23.24
CA GLU A 414 -10.46 -2.44 -22.57
C GLU A 414 -11.35 -1.20 -22.77
N ALA A 415 -11.90 -1.01 -23.98
CA ALA A 415 -12.80 0.11 -24.29
C ALA A 415 -14.04 0.14 -23.38
N LYS A 416 -14.68 -1.03 -23.18
CA LYS A 416 -15.83 -1.18 -22.27
C LYS A 416 -15.45 -0.84 -20.83
N MET A 417 -14.32 -1.34 -20.37
CA MET A 417 -13.84 -1.13 -19.01
C MET A 417 -13.53 0.35 -18.76
N TRP A 418 -12.86 1.01 -19.68
CA TRP A 418 -12.61 2.45 -19.62
C TRP A 418 -13.91 3.26 -19.63
N PHE A 419 -14.83 2.89 -20.50
CA PHE A 419 -16.14 3.55 -20.56
C PHE A 419 -16.90 3.43 -19.25
N GLY A 420 -16.89 2.24 -18.61
CA GLY A 420 -17.51 2.01 -17.31
C GLY A 420 -16.94 2.91 -16.21
N ILE A 421 -15.62 3.06 -16.15
CA ILE A 421 -14.96 3.95 -15.18
C ILE A 421 -15.35 5.42 -15.44
N LEU A 422 -15.27 5.87 -16.70
CA LEU A 422 -15.66 7.23 -17.06
C LEU A 422 -17.13 7.51 -16.76
N LYS A 423 -18.02 6.57 -17.09
CA LYS A 423 -19.45 6.64 -16.76
C LYS A 423 -19.66 6.81 -15.26
N GLY A 424 -19.00 5.99 -14.43
CA GLY A 424 -19.12 6.07 -12.98
C GLY A 424 -18.67 7.40 -12.41
N HIS A 425 -17.53 7.92 -12.86
CA HIS A 425 -17.07 9.24 -12.46
C HIS A 425 -18.00 10.36 -12.93
N ALA A 426 -18.55 10.28 -14.15
CA ALA A 426 -19.52 11.24 -14.64
C ALA A 426 -20.82 11.25 -13.80
N GLN A 427 -21.36 10.08 -13.47
CA GLN A 427 -22.53 9.94 -12.60
C GLN A 427 -22.25 10.54 -11.21
N PHE A 428 -21.10 10.25 -10.61
CA PHE A 428 -20.70 10.79 -9.31
C PHE A 428 -20.62 12.33 -9.33
N GLU A 429 -19.95 12.90 -10.34
CA GLU A 429 -19.83 14.35 -10.48
C GLU A 429 -21.18 15.03 -10.75
N MET A 430 -22.05 14.42 -11.58
CA MET A 430 -23.40 14.91 -11.81
C MET A 430 -24.18 14.97 -10.49
N ARG A 431 -24.12 13.90 -9.68
CA ARG A 431 -24.80 13.88 -8.38
C ARG A 431 -24.27 14.97 -7.45
N ARG A 432 -22.96 15.11 -7.37
CA ARG A 432 -22.30 16.10 -6.49
C ARG A 432 -22.65 17.54 -6.87
N ARG A 433 -22.71 17.83 -8.19
CA ARG A 433 -22.94 19.20 -8.69
C ARG A 433 -24.43 19.58 -8.75
N LEU A 434 -25.30 18.63 -9.10
CA LEU A 434 -26.71 18.90 -9.32
C LEU A 434 -27.56 18.69 -8.04
N GLY A 435 -27.01 18.05 -7.01
CA GLY A 435 -27.69 17.85 -5.73
C GLY A 435 -29.10 17.25 -5.88
N LYS A 436 -30.14 17.97 -5.44
CA LYS A 436 -31.53 17.50 -5.50
C LYS A 436 -32.07 17.31 -6.92
N LEU A 437 -31.49 17.95 -7.93
CA LEU A 437 -31.88 17.79 -9.35
C LEU A 437 -31.20 16.58 -10.01
N ALA A 438 -30.17 16.02 -9.40
CA ALA A 438 -29.41 14.91 -9.95
C ALA A 438 -30.27 13.71 -10.40
N PRO A 439 -31.31 13.24 -9.67
CA PRO A 439 -32.08 12.06 -10.07
C PRO A 439 -32.71 12.17 -11.45
N LEU A 440 -33.16 13.36 -11.86
CA LEU A 440 -33.78 13.57 -13.16
C LEU A 440 -32.77 13.40 -14.29
N PHE A 441 -31.60 14.04 -14.17
CA PHE A 441 -30.53 13.98 -15.18
C PHE A 441 -29.83 12.62 -15.20
N LEU A 442 -29.64 11.99 -14.03
CA LEU A 442 -29.03 10.68 -13.93
C LEU A 442 -29.85 9.61 -14.65
N ARG A 443 -31.19 9.59 -14.55
CA ARG A 443 -32.04 8.64 -15.24
C ARG A 443 -31.85 8.69 -16.77
N LEU A 444 -31.79 9.88 -17.35
CA LEU A 444 -31.57 10.06 -18.79
C LEU A 444 -30.16 9.64 -19.20
N PHE A 445 -29.17 10.04 -18.43
CA PHE A 445 -27.77 9.67 -18.63
C PHE A 445 -27.57 8.16 -18.52
N GLU A 446 -28.14 7.51 -17.49
CA GLU A 446 -28.08 6.05 -17.28
C GLU A 446 -28.71 5.31 -18.45
N LYS A 447 -29.93 5.66 -18.86
CA LYS A 447 -30.61 4.96 -19.96
C LYS A 447 -29.78 4.91 -21.25
N SER A 448 -29.15 6.01 -21.64
CA SER A 448 -28.32 6.07 -22.85
C SER A 448 -26.95 5.41 -22.67
N THR A 449 -26.30 5.62 -21.53
CA THR A 449 -24.96 5.10 -21.28
C THR A 449 -24.96 3.62 -20.88
N ASP A 450 -26.03 3.10 -20.25
CA ASP A 450 -26.20 1.66 -19.97
C ASP A 450 -26.32 0.88 -21.29
N ALA A 451 -27.13 1.39 -22.24
CA ALA A 451 -27.24 0.78 -23.56
C ALA A 451 -25.89 0.78 -24.31
N LEU A 452 -25.15 1.89 -24.26
CA LEU A 452 -23.83 1.98 -24.86
C LEU A 452 -22.83 1.02 -24.22
N LEU A 453 -22.82 0.89 -22.89
CA LEU A 453 -21.93 -0.04 -22.18
C LEU A 453 -22.16 -1.48 -22.63
N ARG A 454 -23.44 -1.89 -22.81
CA ARG A 454 -23.80 -3.24 -23.29
C ARG A 454 -23.38 -3.50 -24.74
N LEU A 455 -23.36 -2.46 -25.58
CA LEU A 455 -22.99 -2.56 -27.02
C LEU A 455 -21.48 -2.65 -27.23
N LEU A 456 -20.66 -2.10 -26.34
CA LEU A 456 -19.21 -2.19 -26.42
C LEU A 456 -18.79 -3.66 -26.19
N ARG A 457 -18.11 -4.24 -27.19
CA ARG A 457 -17.59 -5.62 -27.15
C ARG A 457 -16.18 -5.64 -26.60
#